data_c64e885a4347ae1ca52779deaac009eb
#
_entry.id   c64e885a4347ae1ca52779deaac009eb
#
_cell.length_a   1.000
_cell.length_b   1.000
_cell.length_c   1.000
_cell.angle_alpha   90.00
_cell.angle_beta   90.00
_cell.angle_gamma   90.00
#
_symmetry.space_group_name_H-M   'P 1'
#
loop_
_entity.id
_entity.type
_entity.pdbx_description
1 polymer ?
#
loop_
_entity_poly.entity_id
_entity_poly.type
_entity_poly.pdbx_seq_one_letter_code
_entity_poly.pdbx_strand_id
1 'polypeptide(L)'
;MAKTQKELDFLRDLYIGADWTRRFTDLIDKHFDLSESENVLYINAGTGEHAFALRERLDEKVGIFATCEDDDILHIARDKAAAMRSDVDFSMIRFEDEAFDSVIVDASFTPPSRYEELVEEAVRVATTGANIGVLSVTSGSFGEIFSLLWEVLFNEELGEHGHAAEEMITELPTLTMIKDTARRVGLENVQTYVANEVFEYDDGAAFVSSPLVADFLLPVWLVTLDEEDQQRVTDKLSQLIDSEDGNLSFRFSVKATLLTGEKG
;
A
#
# COMPACT_ATOMS: atom_id res chain seq x y z
N MET A 1 0.79 -6.74 24.56
CA MET A 1 2.25 -6.62 24.33
C MET A 1 2.44 -6.23 22.89
N ALA A 2 3.05 -5.09 22.61
CA ALA A 2 3.31 -4.68 21.25
C ALA A 2 4.19 -5.71 20.53
N LYS A 3 3.87 -6.01 19.26
CA LYS A 3 4.66 -6.91 18.41
C LYS A 3 6.00 -6.26 18.06
N THR A 4 7.03 -7.06 17.94
CA THR A 4 8.33 -6.59 17.42
C THR A 4 8.23 -6.30 15.91
N GLN A 5 9.13 -5.47 15.38
CA GLN A 5 9.19 -5.18 13.93
C GLN A 5 9.27 -6.48 13.13
N LYS A 6 10.12 -7.41 13.51
CA LYS A 6 10.25 -8.71 12.85
C LYS A 6 8.96 -9.54 12.83
N GLU A 7 8.15 -9.47 13.89
CA GLU A 7 6.84 -10.13 13.91
C GLU A 7 5.87 -9.44 12.96
N LEU A 8 5.90 -8.11 12.87
CA LEU A 8 5.09 -7.34 11.92
C LEU A 8 5.47 -7.66 10.47
N ASP A 9 6.75 -7.74 10.16
CA ASP A 9 7.22 -8.07 8.81
C ASP A 9 6.82 -9.49 8.38
N PHE A 10 6.86 -10.43 9.32
CA PHE A 10 6.37 -11.78 9.08
C PHE A 10 4.83 -11.82 8.87
N LEU A 11 4.07 -11.04 9.63
CA LEU A 11 2.63 -10.89 9.43
C LEU A 11 2.32 -10.20 8.10
N ARG A 12 3.14 -9.23 7.71
CA ARG A 12 3.05 -8.59 6.40
C ARG A 12 3.19 -9.61 5.27
N ASP A 13 4.18 -10.48 5.36
CA ASP A 13 4.37 -11.55 4.37
C ASP A 13 3.17 -12.51 4.30
N LEU A 14 2.64 -12.94 5.45
CA LEU A 14 1.57 -13.94 5.49
C LEU A 14 0.20 -13.40 5.07
N TYR A 15 -0.12 -12.16 5.42
CA TYR A 15 -1.48 -11.64 5.32
C TYR A 15 -1.60 -10.45 4.38
N ILE A 16 -0.65 -9.49 4.41
CA ILE A 16 -0.79 -8.27 3.63
C ILE A 16 -0.58 -8.52 2.15
N GLY A 17 0.35 -9.41 1.78
CA GLY A 17 0.55 -9.82 0.38
C GLY A 17 -0.74 -10.31 -0.26
N ALA A 18 -1.43 -11.25 0.39
CA ALA A 18 -2.65 -11.85 -0.14
C ALA A 18 -3.88 -10.94 -0.07
N ASP A 19 -4.06 -10.22 1.05
CA ASP A 19 -5.30 -9.49 1.33
C ASP A 19 -5.28 -8.04 0.84
N TRP A 20 -4.11 -7.42 0.80
CA TRP A 20 -3.96 -6.02 0.40
C TRP A 20 -3.20 -5.87 -0.92
N THR A 21 -1.91 -6.23 -0.95
CA THR A 21 -1.02 -5.97 -2.09
C THR A 21 -1.59 -6.52 -3.40
N ARG A 22 -2.14 -7.73 -3.39
CA ARG A 22 -2.72 -8.36 -4.57
C ARG A 22 -3.82 -7.52 -5.22
N ARG A 23 -4.67 -6.85 -4.43
CA ARG A 23 -5.76 -6.01 -4.95
C ARG A 23 -5.25 -4.82 -5.73
N PHE A 24 -4.08 -4.29 -5.35
CA PHE A 24 -3.40 -3.21 -6.07
C PHE A 24 -2.64 -3.74 -7.29
N THR A 25 -1.90 -4.82 -7.14
CA THR A 25 -1.08 -5.37 -8.23
C THR A 25 -1.90 -5.94 -9.37
N ASP A 26 -3.15 -6.35 -9.13
CA ASP A 26 -4.12 -6.66 -10.18
C ASP A 26 -4.33 -5.52 -11.19
N LEU A 27 -4.14 -4.26 -10.79
CA LEU A 27 -4.18 -3.11 -11.70
C LEU A 27 -2.94 -3.04 -12.59
N ILE A 28 -1.75 -3.35 -12.06
CA ILE A 28 -0.51 -3.49 -12.85
C ILE A 28 -0.72 -4.57 -13.92
N ASP A 29 -1.18 -5.73 -13.51
CA ASP A 29 -1.39 -6.89 -14.40
C ASP A 29 -2.36 -6.60 -15.55
N LYS A 30 -3.31 -5.70 -15.34
CA LYS A 30 -4.34 -5.35 -16.32
C LYS A 30 -3.98 -4.15 -17.21
N HIS A 31 -3.20 -3.20 -16.70
CA HIS A 31 -3.10 -1.88 -17.30
C HIS A 31 -1.66 -1.37 -17.49
N PHE A 32 -0.65 -2.11 -17.03
CA PHE A 32 0.75 -1.74 -17.18
C PHE A 32 1.47 -2.73 -18.10
N ASP A 33 1.89 -2.27 -19.26
CA ASP A 33 2.53 -3.12 -20.26
C ASP A 33 4.04 -3.21 -19.98
N LEU A 34 4.52 -4.44 -19.83
CA LEU A 34 5.93 -4.81 -19.63
C LEU A 34 6.49 -5.64 -20.77
N SER A 35 5.75 -5.79 -21.89
CA SER A 35 6.10 -6.71 -22.98
C SER A 35 7.39 -6.35 -23.70
N GLU A 36 7.76 -5.08 -23.72
CA GLU A 36 8.99 -4.57 -24.36
C GLU A 36 10.09 -4.20 -23.36
N SER A 37 9.90 -4.52 -22.06
CA SER A 37 10.86 -4.18 -21.01
C SER A 37 12.09 -5.07 -21.08
N GLU A 38 13.26 -4.47 -20.86
CA GLU A 38 14.53 -5.17 -20.67
C GLU A 38 14.97 -5.16 -19.21
N ASN A 39 14.74 -4.04 -18.49
CA ASN A 39 15.11 -3.84 -17.09
C ASN A 39 13.97 -3.20 -16.32
N VAL A 40 13.33 -3.98 -15.46
CA VAL A 40 12.22 -3.56 -14.61
C VAL A 40 12.72 -3.30 -13.20
N LEU A 41 12.43 -2.12 -12.64
CA LEU A 41 12.61 -1.84 -11.22
C LEU A 41 11.25 -1.86 -10.52
N TYR A 42 11.18 -2.55 -9.39
CA TYR A 42 10.04 -2.53 -8.49
C TYR A 42 10.43 -1.85 -7.16
N ILE A 43 9.97 -0.65 -6.93
CA ILE A 43 10.20 0.14 -5.70
C ILE A 43 9.13 -0.24 -4.66
N ASN A 44 9.56 -0.52 -3.43
CA ASN A 44 8.72 -0.98 -2.32
C ASN A 44 7.97 -2.29 -2.65
N ALA A 45 8.70 -3.27 -3.17
CA ALA A 45 8.13 -4.56 -3.57
C ALA A 45 7.65 -5.44 -2.39
N GLY A 46 7.72 -4.92 -1.14
CA GLY A 46 7.41 -5.69 0.05
C GLY A 46 8.27 -6.95 0.15
N THR A 47 7.67 -8.07 0.51
CA THR A 47 8.35 -9.37 0.56
C THR A 47 8.50 -10.06 -0.80
N GLY A 48 8.21 -9.36 -1.90
CA GLY A 48 8.51 -9.76 -3.27
C GLY A 48 7.45 -10.58 -3.99
N GLU A 49 6.27 -10.77 -3.42
CA GLU A 49 5.26 -11.70 -3.96
C GLU A 49 4.89 -11.37 -5.42
N HIS A 50 4.59 -10.11 -5.71
CA HIS A 50 4.28 -9.68 -7.08
C HIS A 50 5.51 -9.65 -7.98
N ALA A 51 6.70 -9.32 -7.46
CA ALA A 51 7.94 -9.37 -8.23
C ALA A 51 8.26 -10.80 -8.71
N PHE A 52 8.01 -11.82 -7.87
CA PHE A 52 8.12 -13.22 -8.28
C PHE A 52 7.07 -13.60 -9.32
N ALA A 53 5.82 -13.14 -9.17
CA ALA A 53 4.78 -13.39 -10.17
C ALA A 53 5.12 -12.74 -11.52
N LEU A 54 5.71 -11.55 -11.52
CA LEU A 54 6.23 -10.91 -12.75
C LEU A 54 7.36 -11.75 -13.37
N ARG A 55 8.29 -12.28 -12.54
CA ARG A 55 9.38 -13.15 -13.03
C ARG A 55 8.88 -14.40 -13.76
N GLU A 56 7.79 -15.01 -13.27
CA GLU A 56 7.19 -16.16 -13.92
C GLU A 56 6.53 -15.85 -15.28
N ARG A 57 6.14 -14.60 -15.48
CA ARG A 57 5.40 -14.15 -16.67
C ARG A 57 6.28 -13.51 -17.74
N LEU A 58 7.37 -12.87 -17.35
CA LEU A 58 8.27 -12.17 -18.26
C LEU A 58 9.33 -13.12 -18.83
N ASP A 59 9.89 -12.76 -20.00
CA ASP A 59 10.99 -13.51 -20.62
C ASP A 59 12.21 -13.54 -19.67
N GLU A 60 12.94 -14.66 -19.66
CA GLU A 60 14.13 -14.85 -18.81
C GLU A 60 15.22 -13.79 -19.04
N LYS A 61 15.21 -13.09 -20.18
CA LYS A 61 16.17 -12.03 -20.48
C LYS A 61 15.85 -10.71 -19.79
N VAL A 62 14.63 -10.51 -19.32
CA VAL A 62 14.22 -9.30 -18.61
C VAL A 62 14.85 -9.30 -17.23
N GLY A 63 15.68 -8.31 -16.91
CA GLY A 63 16.18 -8.09 -15.56
C GLY A 63 15.09 -7.54 -14.65
N ILE A 64 14.86 -8.18 -13.50
CA ILE A 64 13.92 -7.68 -12.48
C ILE A 64 14.70 -7.34 -11.22
N PHE A 65 14.65 -6.06 -10.88
CA PHE A 65 15.28 -5.50 -9.69
C PHE A 65 14.19 -5.01 -8.75
N ALA A 66 14.40 -5.17 -7.45
CA ALA A 66 13.39 -4.75 -6.47
C ALA A 66 14.04 -4.10 -5.25
N THR A 67 13.41 -3.03 -4.75
CA THR A 67 13.72 -2.49 -3.43
C THR A 67 12.61 -2.83 -2.45
N CYS A 68 12.96 -2.91 -1.17
CA CYS A 68 12.03 -3.10 -0.08
C CYS A 68 12.01 -1.86 0.81
N GLU A 69 11.01 -1.75 1.68
CA GLU A 69 10.80 -0.59 2.54
C GLU A 69 11.85 -0.49 3.66
N ASP A 70 12.35 -1.64 4.12
CA ASP A 70 13.36 -1.75 5.17
C ASP A 70 14.21 -3.02 5.05
N ASP A 71 15.22 -3.16 5.92
CA ASP A 71 16.18 -4.27 5.90
C ASP A 71 15.55 -5.61 6.30
N ASP A 72 14.57 -5.63 7.20
CA ASP A 72 13.93 -6.86 7.66
C ASP A 72 13.03 -7.45 6.56
N ILE A 73 12.25 -6.62 5.89
CA ILE A 73 11.46 -7.02 4.71
C ILE A 73 12.37 -7.49 3.57
N LEU A 74 13.49 -6.78 3.33
CA LEU A 74 14.49 -7.20 2.34
C LEU A 74 15.05 -8.59 2.64
N HIS A 75 15.28 -8.88 3.92
CA HIS A 75 15.82 -10.19 4.33
C HIS A 75 14.80 -11.31 4.00
N ILE A 76 13.54 -11.11 4.31
CA ILE A 76 12.46 -12.04 3.96
C ILE A 76 12.38 -12.25 2.44
N ALA A 77 12.40 -11.15 1.66
CA ALA A 77 12.33 -11.22 0.19
C ALA A 77 13.51 -12.01 -0.40
N ARG A 78 14.73 -11.81 0.10
CA ARG A 78 15.94 -12.55 -0.33
C ARG A 78 15.87 -14.04 0.03
N ASP A 79 15.40 -14.36 1.24
CA ASP A 79 15.24 -15.75 1.67
C ASP A 79 14.22 -16.47 0.79
N LYS A 80 13.11 -15.81 0.44
CA LYS A 80 12.10 -16.33 -0.50
C LYS A 80 12.70 -16.52 -1.90
N ALA A 81 13.43 -15.52 -2.43
CA ALA A 81 14.09 -15.63 -3.72
C ALA A 81 15.05 -16.82 -3.77
N ALA A 82 15.86 -17.02 -2.72
CA ALA A 82 16.75 -18.16 -2.62
C ALA A 82 16.01 -19.50 -2.56
N ALA A 83 14.93 -19.58 -1.78
CA ALA A 83 14.10 -20.80 -1.66
C ALA A 83 13.42 -21.17 -2.97
N MET A 84 12.92 -20.18 -3.72
CA MET A 84 12.25 -20.33 -5.01
C MET A 84 13.25 -20.45 -6.18
N ARG A 85 14.54 -20.19 -5.94
CA ARG A 85 15.58 -20.07 -6.98
C ARG A 85 15.22 -19.01 -8.02
N SER A 86 14.62 -17.93 -7.58
CA SER A 86 14.30 -16.79 -8.41
C SER A 86 15.53 -15.92 -8.64
N ASP A 87 15.66 -15.35 -9.83
CA ASP A 87 16.70 -14.40 -10.23
C ASP A 87 16.30 -12.92 -10.04
N VAL A 88 15.19 -12.64 -9.36
CA VAL A 88 14.84 -11.28 -8.95
C VAL A 88 15.91 -10.75 -8.00
N ASP A 89 16.50 -9.60 -8.36
CA ASP A 89 17.56 -8.96 -7.57
C ASP A 89 16.97 -8.00 -6.54
N PHE A 90 16.90 -8.42 -5.29
CA PHE A 90 16.46 -7.58 -4.17
C PHE A 90 17.61 -6.80 -3.57
N SER A 91 17.51 -5.48 -3.55
CA SER A 91 18.55 -4.57 -3.10
C SER A 91 18.00 -3.40 -2.28
N MET A 92 18.84 -2.86 -1.37
CA MET A 92 18.65 -1.55 -0.74
C MET A 92 19.61 -0.50 -1.31
N ILE A 93 20.32 -0.84 -2.38
CA ILE A 93 21.27 0.07 -3.01
C ILE A 93 20.47 1.12 -3.79
N ARG A 94 20.88 2.37 -3.68
CA ARG A 94 20.38 3.42 -4.56
C ARG A 94 20.88 3.15 -5.98
N PHE A 95 19.94 2.97 -6.89
CA PHE A 95 20.25 2.76 -8.30
C PHE A 95 20.72 4.05 -8.97
N GLU A 96 21.47 3.90 -10.05
CA GLU A 96 21.91 5.01 -10.88
C GLU A 96 20.73 5.68 -11.61
N ASP A 97 20.92 6.93 -12.04
CA ASP A 97 19.96 7.65 -12.84
C ASP A 97 19.82 6.95 -14.22
N GLU A 98 18.62 6.95 -14.78
CA GLU A 98 18.35 6.45 -16.13
C GLU A 98 18.81 4.99 -16.38
N ALA A 99 18.53 4.10 -15.43
CA ALA A 99 18.96 2.71 -15.49
C ALA A 99 17.86 1.72 -15.93
N PHE A 100 16.56 2.12 -15.86
CA PHE A 100 15.44 1.22 -16.08
C PHE A 100 14.48 1.74 -17.15
N ASP A 101 14.00 0.84 -18.00
CA ASP A 101 13.01 1.13 -19.03
C ASP A 101 11.56 0.94 -18.55
N SER A 102 11.38 0.31 -17.39
CA SER A 102 10.09 0.20 -16.71
C SER A 102 10.24 0.27 -15.21
N VAL A 103 9.41 1.08 -14.54
CA VAL A 103 9.46 1.25 -13.08
C VAL A 103 8.06 1.07 -12.49
N ILE A 104 7.94 0.19 -11.51
CA ILE A 104 6.74 -0.01 -10.70
C ILE A 104 7.02 0.51 -9.30
N VAL A 105 6.07 1.24 -8.71
CA VAL A 105 6.14 1.73 -7.33
C VAL A 105 4.92 1.27 -6.57
N ASP A 106 5.10 0.61 -5.43
CA ASP A 106 4.02 0.37 -4.48
C ASP A 106 4.04 1.44 -3.37
N ALA A 107 3.14 2.41 -3.48
CA ALA A 107 2.90 3.42 -2.46
C ALA A 107 1.59 3.17 -1.69
N SER A 108 1.02 1.96 -1.76
CA SER A 108 -0.28 1.65 -1.13
C SER A 108 -0.25 1.64 0.39
N PHE A 109 0.93 1.39 1.00
CA PHE A 109 1.19 1.51 2.45
C PHE A 109 2.07 2.71 2.81
N THR A 110 2.39 3.55 1.84
CA THR A 110 3.25 4.72 2.09
C THR A 110 2.39 5.89 2.59
N PRO A 111 2.83 6.63 3.61
CA PRO A 111 2.17 7.87 4.01
C PRO A 111 2.01 8.82 2.84
N PRO A 112 0.85 9.50 2.70
CA PRO A 112 0.59 10.43 1.58
C PRO A 112 1.66 11.50 1.38
N SER A 113 2.28 11.95 2.45
CA SER A 113 3.37 12.94 2.43
C SER A 113 4.64 12.47 1.69
N ARG A 114 4.83 11.16 1.54
CA ARG A 114 5.98 10.59 0.81
C ARG A 114 5.67 10.20 -0.63
N TYR A 115 4.44 10.36 -1.08
CA TYR A 115 4.03 9.98 -2.44
C TYR A 115 4.88 10.66 -3.52
N GLU A 116 5.08 11.98 -3.40
CA GLU A 116 5.87 12.75 -4.36
C GLU A 116 7.33 12.28 -4.42
N GLU A 117 7.98 12.05 -3.27
CA GLU A 117 9.34 11.52 -3.18
C GLU A 117 9.50 10.21 -3.95
N LEU A 118 8.54 9.30 -3.84
CA LEU A 118 8.56 8.02 -4.55
C LEU A 118 8.40 8.19 -6.07
N VAL A 119 7.54 9.11 -6.51
CA VAL A 119 7.37 9.40 -7.94
C VAL A 119 8.61 10.07 -8.50
N GLU A 120 9.25 10.99 -7.77
CA GLU A 120 10.52 11.62 -8.15
C GLU A 120 11.64 10.58 -8.29
N GLU A 121 11.74 9.63 -7.34
CA GLU A 121 12.72 8.55 -7.42
C GLU A 121 12.47 7.64 -8.63
N ALA A 122 11.21 7.29 -8.89
CA ALA A 122 10.85 6.50 -10.08
C ALA A 122 11.27 7.21 -11.39
N VAL A 123 11.00 8.51 -11.49
CA VAL A 123 11.41 9.32 -12.66
C VAL A 123 12.94 9.42 -12.76
N ARG A 124 13.64 9.57 -11.65
CA ARG A 124 15.11 9.66 -11.64
C ARG A 124 15.76 8.42 -12.21
N VAL A 125 15.31 7.23 -11.78
CA VAL A 125 15.92 5.95 -12.20
C VAL A 125 15.46 5.45 -13.56
N ALA A 126 14.32 5.96 -14.05
CA ALA A 126 13.77 5.62 -15.36
C ALA A 126 14.59 6.27 -16.49
N THR A 127 14.76 5.57 -17.61
CA THR A 127 15.29 6.14 -18.86
C THR A 127 14.25 7.05 -19.52
N THR A 128 14.66 7.94 -20.41
CA THR A 128 13.72 8.71 -21.25
C THR A 128 12.84 7.76 -22.07
N GLY A 129 11.54 7.98 -22.06
CA GLY A 129 10.54 7.11 -22.69
C GLY A 129 10.14 5.88 -21.88
N ALA A 130 10.73 5.67 -20.70
CA ALA A 130 10.40 4.55 -19.83
C ALA A 130 8.96 4.65 -19.29
N ASN A 131 8.32 3.48 -19.13
CA ASN A 131 7.01 3.36 -18.51
C ASN A 131 7.11 3.39 -16.98
N ILE A 132 6.28 4.17 -16.31
CA ILE A 132 6.21 4.25 -14.86
C ILE A 132 4.78 3.98 -14.40
N GLY A 133 4.64 3.03 -13.46
CA GLY A 133 3.38 2.69 -12.80
C GLY A 133 3.47 2.90 -11.29
N VAL A 134 2.53 3.66 -10.69
CA VAL A 134 2.52 3.95 -9.26
C VAL A 134 1.19 3.54 -8.65
N LEU A 135 1.24 2.58 -7.73
CA LEU A 135 0.09 2.14 -6.94
C LEU A 135 -0.08 3.03 -5.71
N SER A 136 -1.31 3.42 -5.40
CA SER A 136 -1.62 4.22 -4.21
C SER A 136 -3.06 4.05 -3.75
N VAL A 137 -3.32 4.36 -2.48
CA VAL A 137 -4.67 4.60 -1.98
C VAL A 137 -5.06 6.04 -2.29
N THR A 138 -6.30 6.26 -2.77
CA THR A 138 -6.76 7.62 -3.08
C THR A 138 -8.02 7.99 -2.29
N SER A 139 -8.34 9.29 -2.32
CA SER A 139 -9.46 9.87 -1.58
C SER A 139 -10.79 9.16 -1.86
N GLY A 140 -11.60 9.05 -0.81
CA GLY A 140 -12.84 8.27 -0.81
C GLY A 140 -12.64 6.81 -0.39
N SER A 141 -11.50 6.48 0.24
CA SER A 141 -11.23 5.23 0.94
C SER A 141 -11.56 5.38 2.42
N PHE A 142 -11.86 4.26 3.09
CA PHE A 142 -12.06 4.12 4.54
C PHE A 142 -13.23 4.92 5.15
N GLY A 143 -14.11 5.51 4.35
CA GLY A 143 -15.18 6.40 4.84
C GLY A 143 -16.08 5.72 5.88
N GLU A 144 -16.37 4.44 5.71
CA GLU A 144 -17.19 3.64 6.60
C GLU A 144 -16.54 3.51 7.99
N ILE A 145 -15.25 3.22 8.05
CA ILE A 145 -14.52 3.06 9.31
C ILE A 145 -14.43 4.39 10.05
N PHE A 146 -14.11 5.46 9.33
CA PHE A 146 -13.91 6.76 9.98
C PHE A 146 -15.18 7.34 10.57
N SER A 147 -16.33 7.08 9.95
CA SER A 147 -17.60 7.48 10.52
C SER A 147 -17.84 6.83 11.88
N LEU A 148 -17.58 5.53 12.00
CA LEU A 148 -17.68 4.79 13.26
C LEU A 148 -16.60 5.20 14.27
N LEU A 149 -15.37 5.37 13.80
CA LEU A 149 -14.25 5.79 14.67
C LEU A 149 -14.52 7.17 15.28
N TRP A 150 -15.04 8.12 14.49
CA TRP A 150 -15.44 9.45 14.98
C TRP A 150 -16.51 9.36 16.06
N GLU A 151 -17.52 8.50 15.86
CA GLU A 151 -18.57 8.29 16.85
C GLU A 151 -18.01 7.70 18.14
N VAL A 152 -17.13 6.70 18.06
CA VAL A 152 -16.48 6.12 19.23
C VAL A 152 -15.66 7.15 19.99
N LEU A 153 -14.77 7.89 19.29
CA LEU A 153 -13.94 8.92 19.92
C LEU A 153 -14.77 10.00 20.62
N PHE A 154 -15.88 10.40 20.02
CA PHE A 154 -16.79 11.37 20.61
C PHE A 154 -17.48 10.82 21.87
N ASN A 155 -17.99 9.60 21.81
CA ASN A 155 -18.70 8.95 22.92
C ASN A 155 -17.79 8.61 24.12
N GLU A 156 -16.48 8.36 23.86
CA GLU A 156 -15.48 8.07 24.88
C GLU A 156 -14.75 9.33 25.40
N GLU A 157 -15.27 10.52 25.10
CA GLU A 157 -14.69 11.83 25.49
C GLU A 157 -13.26 12.07 24.94
N LEU A 158 -12.90 11.40 23.82
CA LEU A 158 -11.63 11.50 23.12
C LEU A 158 -11.74 12.31 21.82
N GLY A 159 -12.77 13.13 21.68
CA GLY A 159 -13.06 13.90 20.45
C GLY A 159 -11.94 14.84 19.99
N GLU A 160 -11.04 15.24 20.88
CA GLU A 160 -9.86 16.03 20.53
C GLU A 160 -8.87 15.27 19.61
N HIS A 161 -8.89 13.92 19.66
CA HIS A 161 -8.10 13.06 18.79
C HIS A 161 -8.79 12.77 17.45
N GLY A 162 -10.06 13.11 17.29
CA GLY A 162 -10.82 12.91 16.06
C GLY A 162 -10.25 13.67 14.87
N HIS A 163 -9.61 14.83 15.10
CA HIS A 163 -8.96 15.61 14.06
C HIS A 163 -7.78 14.84 13.43
N ALA A 164 -6.97 14.16 14.22
CA ALA A 164 -5.89 13.33 13.69
C ALA A 164 -6.40 12.17 12.81
N ALA A 165 -7.51 11.54 13.21
CA ALA A 165 -8.16 10.53 12.39
C ALA A 165 -8.73 11.12 11.08
N GLU A 166 -9.32 12.32 11.13
CA GLU A 166 -9.84 13.02 9.96
C GLU A 166 -8.74 13.43 8.98
N GLU A 167 -7.59 13.90 9.46
CA GLU A 167 -6.43 14.24 8.64
C GLU A 167 -5.99 13.06 7.78
N MET A 168 -5.98 11.86 8.32
CA MET A 168 -5.57 10.67 7.59
C MET A 168 -6.43 10.34 6.37
N ILE A 169 -7.73 10.72 6.38
CA ILE A 169 -8.61 10.57 5.22
C ILE A 169 -8.45 11.76 4.27
N THR A 170 -8.37 12.96 4.84
CA THR A 170 -8.30 14.20 4.04
C THR A 170 -6.95 14.37 3.38
N GLU A 171 -5.90 13.79 3.92
CA GLU A 171 -4.57 13.73 3.32
C GLU A 171 -4.44 12.73 2.17
N LEU A 172 -5.36 11.75 2.06
CA LEU A 172 -5.34 10.83 0.91
C LEU A 172 -5.44 11.62 -0.40
N PRO A 173 -4.49 11.41 -1.32
CA PRO A 173 -4.43 12.22 -2.53
C PRO A 173 -5.65 11.97 -3.42
N THR A 174 -6.17 13.01 -4.03
CA THR A 174 -7.17 12.90 -5.08
C THR A 174 -6.53 12.46 -6.40
N LEU A 175 -7.34 11.94 -7.34
CA LEU A 175 -6.86 11.61 -8.69
C LEU A 175 -6.24 12.81 -9.41
N THR A 176 -6.74 14.01 -9.15
CA THR A 176 -6.17 15.23 -9.70
C THR A 176 -4.79 15.51 -9.12
N MET A 177 -4.64 15.41 -7.80
CA MET A 177 -3.35 15.63 -7.14
C MET A 177 -2.27 14.68 -7.63
N ILE A 178 -2.56 13.37 -7.71
CA ILE A 178 -1.57 12.40 -8.19
C ILE A 178 -1.16 12.64 -9.66
N LYS A 179 -2.12 13.02 -10.51
CA LYS A 179 -1.83 13.39 -11.91
C LYS A 179 -0.98 14.65 -12.03
N ASP A 180 -1.29 15.66 -11.22
CA ASP A 180 -0.56 16.94 -11.25
C ASP A 180 0.86 16.76 -10.69
N THR A 181 1.03 15.95 -9.64
CA THR A 181 2.36 15.55 -9.15
C THR A 181 3.15 14.83 -10.24
N ALA A 182 2.57 13.82 -10.89
CA ALA A 182 3.25 13.07 -11.95
C ALA A 182 3.72 13.98 -13.10
N ARG A 183 2.86 14.89 -13.57
CA ARG A 183 3.23 15.85 -14.63
C ARG A 183 4.31 16.83 -14.18
N ARG A 184 4.26 17.30 -12.96
CA ARG A 184 5.24 18.23 -12.40
C ARG A 184 6.64 17.64 -12.32
N VAL A 185 6.74 16.34 -12.05
CA VAL A 185 8.03 15.63 -12.00
C VAL A 185 8.49 15.10 -13.37
N GLY A 186 7.76 15.38 -14.46
CA GLY A 186 8.19 15.11 -15.82
C GLY A 186 7.57 13.88 -16.47
N LEU A 187 6.44 13.35 -15.94
CA LEU A 187 5.70 12.29 -16.64
C LEU A 187 4.75 12.87 -17.69
N GLU A 188 4.76 12.27 -18.85
CA GLU A 188 3.85 12.50 -19.96
C GLU A 188 2.84 11.35 -20.08
N ASN A 189 1.81 11.50 -20.92
CA ASN A 189 0.78 10.49 -21.20
C ASN A 189 0.08 9.92 -19.93
N VAL A 190 -0.02 10.74 -18.87
CA VAL A 190 -0.47 10.32 -17.54
C VAL A 190 -1.92 9.84 -17.56
N GLN A 191 -2.15 8.60 -17.16
CA GLN A 191 -3.45 7.96 -16.99
C GLN A 191 -3.65 7.46 -15.56
N THR A 192 -4.89 7.17 -15.17
CA THR A 192 -5.22 6.55 -13.88
C THR A 192 -6.28 5.49 -14.05
N TYR A 193 -6.08 4.37 -13.37
CA TYR A 193 -7.02 3.28 -13.28
C TYR A 193 -7.38 3.09 -11.81
N VAL A 194 -8.67 2.91 -11.52
CA VAL A 194 -9.16 2.81 -10.14
C VAL A 194 -10.03 1.56 -10.01
N ALA A 195 -9.73 0.76 -9.00
CA ALA A 195 -10.60 -0.31 -8.53
C ALA A 195 -11.18 0.07 -7.16
N ASN A 196 -12.45 -0.21 -6.95
CA ASN A 196 -13.06 -0.08 -5.63
C ASN A 196 -13.00 -1.43 -4.94
N GLU A 197 -12.01 -1.59 -4.08
CA GLU A 197 -11.77 -2.83 -3.34
C GLU A 197 -12.60 -2.83 -2.06
N VAL A 198 -13.34 -3.92 -1.84
CA VAL A 198 -14.19 -4.09 -0.65
C VAL A 198 -13.57 -5.14 0.25
N PHE A 199 -13.37 -4.77 1.51
CA PHE A 199 -12.95 -5.67 2.58
C PHE A 199 -14.16 -6.00 3.43
N GLU A 200 -14.36 -7.29 3.68
CA GLU A 200 -15.55 -7.80 4.37
C GLU A 200 -15.14 -8.65 5.59
N TYR A 201 -15.81 -8.44 6.68
CA TYR A 201 -15.59 -9.13 7.96
C TYR A 201 -16.93 -9.58 8.52
N ASP A 202 -16.96 -10.76 9.14
CA ASP A 202 -18.19 -11.38 9.66
C ASP A 202 -18.84 -10.53 10.75
N ASP A 203 -18.02 -9.87 11.59
CA ASP A 203 -18.45 -9.04 12.72
C ASP A 203 -17.36 -8.04 13.12
N GLY A 204 -17.64 -7.20 14.12
CA GLY A 204 -16.70 -6.23 14.67
C GLY A 204 -15.48 -6.87 15.30
N ALA A 205 -15.60 -8.03 15.93
CA ALA A 205 -14.47 -8.74 16.52
C ALA A 205 -13.53 -9.27 15.44
N ALA A 206 -14.07 -9.84 14.35
CA ALA A 206 -13.30 -10.27 13.19
C ALA A 206 -12.57 -9.09 12.52
N PHE A 207 -13.22 -7.93 12.43
CA PHE A 207 -12.62 -6.72 11.90
C PHE A 207 -11.42 -6.27 12.72
N VAL A 208 -11.60 -5.97 14.02
CA VAL A 208 -10.53 -5.40 14.86
C VAL A 208 -9.41 -6.38 15.16
N SER A 209 -9.62 -7.68 15.02
CA SER A 209 -8.60 -8.72 15.24
C SER A 209 -7.90 -9.19 13.98
N SER A 210 -8.36 -8.78 12.79
CA SER A 210 -7.68 -9.14 11.54
C SER A 210 -6.28 -8.54 11.50
N PRO A 211 -5.25 -9.27 11.01
CA PRO A 211 -3.89 -8.76 10.96
C PRO A 211 -3.75 -7.42 10.21
N LEU A 212 -4.46 -7.24 9.10
CA LEU A 212 -4.48 -5.97 8.36
C LEU A 212 -4.92 -4.81 9.26
N VAL A 213 -5.99 -4.98 10.01
CA VAL A 213 -6.57 -3.91 10.83
C VAL A 213 -5.80 -3.75 12.13
N ALA A 214 -5.60 -4.84 12.87
CA ALA A 214 -4.98 -4.82 14.20
C ALA A 214 -3.53 -4.35 14.20
N ASP A 215 -2.76 -4.74 13.18
CA ASP A 215 -1.32 -4.57 13.17
C ASP A 215 -0.83 -3.46 12.22
N PHE A 216 -1.65 -3.08 11.22
CA PHE A 216 -1.20 -2.13 10.19
C PHE A 216 -2.09 -0.89 10.06
N LEU A 217 -3.39 -0.97 10.31
CA LEU A 217 -4.28 0.17 10.15
C LEU A 217 -4.58 0.87 11.49
N LEU A 218 -5.08 0.15 12.49
CA LEU A 218 -5.42 0.74 13.81
C LEU A 218 -4.24 1.44 14.49
N PRO A 219 -3.00 0.89 14.52
CA PRO A 219 -1.87 1.59 15.12
C PRO A 219 -1.57 2.95 14.49
N VAL A 220 -1.81 3.08 13.18
CA VAL A 220 -1.66 4.35 12.47
C VAL A 220 -2.81 5.29 12.78
N TRP A 221 -4.04 4.80 12.74
CA TRP A 221 -5.24 5.64 12.99
C TRP A 221 -5.37 6.12 14.44
N LEU A 222 -4.83 5.37 15.39
CA LEU A 222 -4.90 5.66 16.81
C LEU A 222 -3.56 6.16 17.40
N VAL A 223 -2.62 6.56 16.55
CA VAL A 223 -1.25 6.91 16.95
C VAL A 223 -1.17 8.04 18.00
N THR A 224 -2.17 8.89 18.09
CA THR A 224 -2.24 10.00 19.08
C THR A 224 -2.77 9.59 20.44
N LEU A 225 -3.28 8.36 20.58
CA LEU A 225 -3.81 7.82 21.81
C LEU A 225 -2.74 7.00 22.55
N ASP A 226 -2.83 6.95 23.88
CA ASP A 226 -2.05 6.01 24.67
C ASP A 226 -2.58 4.57 24.54
N GLU A 227 -1.81 3.58 25.04
CA GLU A 227 -2.17 2.14 24.89
C GLU A 227 -3.52 1.79 25.52
N GLU A 228 -3.91 2.43 26.64
CA GLU A 228 -5.18 2.17 27.32
C GLU A 228 -6.36 2.69 26.49
N ASP A 229 -6.23 3.90 25.98
CA ASP A 229 -7.23 4.52 25.13
C ASP A 229 -7.34 3.83 23.76
N GLN A 230 -6.21 3.40 23.16
CA GLN A 230 -6.22 2.60 21.93
C GLN A 230 -7.02 1.31 22.11
N GLN A 231 -6.79 0.57 23.20
CA GLN A 231 -7.53 -0.65 23.47
C GLN A 231 -9.02 -0.36 23.71
N ARG A 232 -9.33 0.68 24.49
CA ARG A 232 -10.71 1.09 24.77
C ARG A 232 -11.46 1.46 23.50
N VAL A 233 -10.85 2.26 22.63
CA VAL A 233 -11.43 2.66 21.33
C VAL A 233 -11.63 1.45 20.43
N THR A 234 -10.65 0.55 20.37
CA THR A 234 -10.74 -0.68 19.58
C THR A 234 -11.90 -1.57 20.03
N ASP A 235 -12.06 -1.78 21.34
CA ASP A 235 -13.16 -2.57 21.90
C ASP A 235 -14.52 -1.93 21.62
N LYS A 236 -14.61 -0.60 21.73
CA LYS A 236 -15.85 0.14 21.44
C LYS A 236 -16.19 0.16 19.95
N LEU A 237 -15.20 0.26 19.10
CA LEU A 237 -15.38 0.19 17.65
C LEU A 237 -15.96 -1.17 17.25
N SER A 238 -15.42 -2.27 17.80
CA SER A 238 -15.97 -3.61 17.59
C SER A 238 -17.44 -3.69 18.01
N GLN A 239 -17.77 -3.21 19.23
CA GLN A 239 -19.14 -3.20 19.74
C GLN A 239 -20.10 -2.35 18.92
N LEU A 240 -19.65 -1.19 18.42
CA LEU A 240 -20.46 -0.29 17.60
C LEU A 240 -20.78 -0.95 16.25
N ILE A 241 -19.80 -1.56 15.59
CA ILE A 241 -20.00 -2.32 14.36
C ILE A 241 -21.09 -3.38 14.55
N ASP A 242 -21.01 -4.19 15.60
CA ASP A 242 -21.98 -5.24 15.88
C ASP A 242 -23.38 -4.69 16.17
N SER A 243 -23.47 -3.48 16.74
CA SER A 243 -24.75 -2.84 17.09
C SER A 243 -25.44 -2.20 15.88
N GLU A 244 -24.71 -1.68 14.90
CA GLU A 244 -25.26 -1.03 13.72
C GLU A 244 -25.70 -2.02 12.64
N ASP A 245 -24.83 -2.97 12.33
CA ASP A 245 -25.07 -3.93 11.24
C ASP A 245 -25.92 -5.15 11.68
N GLY A 246 -26.15 -5.31 12.96
CA GLY A 246 -26.93 -6.42 13.52
C GLY A 246 -26.27 -7.76 13.24
N ASN A 247 -26.84 -8.57 12.34
CA ASN A 247 -26.29 -9.86 11.91
C ASN A 247 -25.68 -9.79 10.49
N LEU A 248 -25.36 -8.60 9.99
CA LEU A 248 -24.75 -8.40 8.68
C LEU A 248 -23.24 -8.28 8.81
N SER A 249 -22.53 -8.68 7.75
CA SER A 249 -21.07 -8.51 7.67
C SER A 249 -20.69 -7.02 7.60
N PHE A 250 -19.65 -6.63 8.34
CA PHE A 250 -19.07 -5.29 8.22
C PHE A 250 -18.22 -5.17 6.96
N ARG A 251 -18.34 -4.02 6.29
CA ARG A 251 -17.60 -3.75 5.05
C ARG A 251 -17.00 -2.36 5.06
N PHE A 252 -15.78 -2.26 4.53
CA PHE A 252 -15.21 -0.97 4.15
C PHE A 252 -14.60 -1.03 2.77
N SER A 253 -14.49 0.13 2.14
CA SER A 253 -13.99 0.26 0.79
C SER A 253 -12.67 1.04 0.73
N VAL A 254 -11.81 0.61 -0.21
CA VAL A 254 -10.54 1.26 -0.54
C VAL A 254 -10.47 1.49 -2.04
N LYS A 255 -10.15 2.70 -2.46
CA LYS A 255 -9.85 3.01 -3.86
C LYS A 255 -8.40 2.69 -4.16
N ALA A 256 -8.16 1.47 -4.63
CA ALA A 256 -6.89 1.08 -5.20
C ALA A 256 -6.70 1.81 -6.53
N THR A 257 -5.62 2.56 -6.65
CA THR A 257 -5.37 3.39 -7.83
C THR A 257 -3.99 3.07 -8.39
N LEU A 258 -3.95 2.85 -9.71
CA LEU A 258 -2.73 2.82 -10.50
C LEU A 258 -2.66 4.11 -11.31
N LEU A 259 -1.59 4.87 -11.17
CA LEU A 259 -1.18 5.92 -12.11
C LEU A 259 -0.16 5.33 -13.06
N THR A 260 -0.30 5.58 -14.35
CA THR A 260 0.71 5.25 -15.37
C THR A 260 1.13 6.50 -16.12
N GLY A 261 2.36 6.52 -16.60
CA GLY A 261 2.91 7.58 -17.44
C GLY A 261 4.24 7.17 -18.04
N GLU A 262 4.74 8.00 -18.92
CA GLU A 262 6.05 7.83 -19.59
C GLU A 262 6.97 8.96 -19.13
N LYS A 263 8.25 8.67 -18.90
CA LYS A 263 9.25 9.72 -18.64
C LYS A 263 9.53 10.50 -19.92
N GLY A 264 9.28 11.83 -19.88
CA GLY A 264 9.56 12.76 -20.98
C GLY A 264 11.05 12.98 -21.26
#